data_07e4ddbb3dc53905284aa4cfd4e7047c
#
_entry.id   07e4ddbb3dc53905284aa4cfd4e7047c
#
_cell.length_a   1.000
_cell.length_b   1.000
_cell.length_c   1.000
_cell.angle_alpha   90.00
_cell.angle_beta   90.00
_cell.angle_gamma   90.00
#
_symmetry.space_group_name_H-M   'P 1'
#
loop_
_entity.id
_entity.type
_entity.pdbx_description
1 polymer ?
#
loop_
_entity_poly.entity_id
_entity_poly.type
_entity_poly.pdbx_seq_one_letter_code
_entity_poly.pdbx_strand_id
1 'polypeptide(L)'
;LGKSKKNIMKELDLFLDKLWSQYTSYTPSAEKISKLFDEEVINDHIAFRTFNLSHCNVAKQKEFLEQFGYKFGGDYFFEQKRLKAIHLENEDPVYPKIFLSELMLEDFSDELNSVIKQISPDFDIENKENLFLGGRSWNIDYEIYSKLAEESEYASWLYVWGFCPNHFTVSINHLERYSEVEEVNEMIKNNGYILNS
;
A
#
# COMPACT_ATOMS: atom_id res chain seq x y z
N LEU A 1 -28.52 -10.16 -9.09
CA LEU A 1 -29.01 -9.10 -8.22
C LEU A 1 -27.78 -8.37 -7.66
N GLY A 2 -27.52 -7.13 -8.13
CA GLY A 2 -26.38 -6.32 -7.67
C GLY A 2 -26.52 -5.99 -6.17
N LYS A 3 -25.37 -5.90 -5.46
CA LYS A 3 -25.35 -5.44 -4.07
C LYS A 3 -25.88 -4.01 -3.98
N SER A 4 -26.57 -3.67 -2.90
CA SER A 4 -26.99 -2.28 -2.68
C SER A 4 -25.76 -1.40 -2.39
N LYS A 5 -25.80 -0.10 -2.75
CA LYS A 5 -24.72 0.86 -2.48
C LYS A 5 -24.32 0.84 -0.99
N LYS A 6 -25.29 0.77 -0.08
CA LYS A 6 -25.06 0.67 1.37
C LYS A 6 -24.24 -0.58 1.78
N ASN A 7 -24.49 -1.72 1.14
CA ASN A 7 -23.73 -2.95 1.42
C ASN A 7 -22.30 -2.85 0.89
N ILE A 8 -22.09 -2.25 -0.28
CA ILE A 8 -20.77 -2.02 -0.86
C ILE A 8 -19.93 -1.13 0.05
N MET A 9 -20.51 -0.03 0.55
CA MET A 9 -19.81 0.89 1.48
C MET A 9 -19.44 0.16 2.77
N LYS A 10 -20.32 -0.63 3.37
CA LYS A 10 -20.00 -1.40 4.57
C LYS A 10 -18.88 -2.44 4.35
N GLU A 11 -18.84 -3.06 3.18
CA GLU A 11 -17.76 -3.97 2.82
C GLU A 11 -16.43 -3.22 2.63
N LEU A 12 -16.49 -2.01 2.06
CA LEU A 12 -15.31 -1.16 1.92
C LEU A 12 -14.78 -0.71 3.29
N ASP A 13 -15.65 -0.24 4.19
CA ASP A 13 -15.26 0.13 5.55
C ASP A 13 -14.54 -1.02 6.25
N LEU A 14 -15.11 -2.23 6.19
CA LEU A 14 -14.50 -3.42 6.78
C LEU A 14 -13.14 -3.76 6.13
N PHE A 15 -13.00 -3.58 4.82
CA PHE A 15 -11.74 -3.79 4.12
C PHE A 15 -10.67 -2.79 4.57
N LEU A 16 -11.02 -1.50 4.67
CA LEU A 16 -10.11 -0.45 5.15
C LEU A 16 -9.70 -0.68 6.62
N ASP A 17 -10.61 -1.10 7.47
CA ASP A 17 -10.32 -1.48 8.86
C ASP A 17 -9.32 -2.64 8.96
N LYS A 18 -9.45 -3.65 8.11
CA LYS A 18 -8.50 -4.76 8.04
C LYS A 18 -7.11 -4.28 7.59
N LEU A 19 -7.05 -3.40 6.58
CA LEU A 19 -5.79 -2.82 6.11
C LEU A 19 -5.09 -2.03 7.22
N TRP A 20 -5.81 -1.19 7.94
CA TRP A 20 -5.27 -0.43 9.07
C TRP A 20 -4.79 -1.35 10.19
N SER A 21 -5.58 -2.35 10.56
CA SER A 21 -5.22 -3.33 11.59
C SER A 21 -3.95 -4.10 11.23
N GLN A 22 -3.82 -4.54 9.98
CA GLN A 22 -2.60 -5.21 9.51
C GLN A 22 -1.40 -4.25 9.53
N TYR A 23 -1.55 -3.05 8.99
CA TYR A 23 -0.49 -2.05 8.94
C TYR A 23 0.05 -1.70 10.34
N THR A 24 -0.84 -1.46 11.30
CA THR A 24 -0.44 -1.13 12.69
C THR A 24 0.16 -2.31 13.43
N SER A 25 -0.13 -3.55 13.04
CA SER A 25 0.53 -4.74 13.58
C SER A 25 2.03 -4.80 13.21
N TYR A 26 2.38 -4.31 12.02
CA TYR A 26 3.78 -4.21 11.56
C TYR A 26 4.44 -2.89 11.94
N THR A 27 3.65 -1.83 12.06
CA THR A 27 4.11 -0.46 12.32
C THR A 27 3.35 0.13 13.51
N PRO A 28 3.60 -0.35 14.73
CA PRO A 28 2.82 0.07 15.92
C PRO A 28 2.96 1.56 16.27
N SER A 29 4.00 2.23 15.77
CA SER A 29 4.13 3.69 15.88
C SER A 29 3.05 4.45 15.12
N ALA A 30 2.50 3.89 14.02
CA ALA A 30 1.45 4.53 13.24
C ALA A 30 0.18 4.78 14.07
N GLU A 31 -0.25 3.80 14.87
CA GLU A 31 -1.38 3.96 15.78
C GLU A 31 -1.11 5.01 16.88
N LYS A 32 0.13 5.04 17.40
CA LYS A 32 0.53 6.03 18.41
C LYS A 32 0.52 7.44 17.82
N ILE A 33 1.05 7.60 16.60
CA ILE A 33 1.06 8.90 15.91
C ILE A 33 -0.36 9.34 15.58
N SER A 34 -1.22 8.45 15.09
CA SER A 34 -2.62 8.77 14.81
C SER A 34 -3.35 9.34 16.05
N LYS A 35 -3.07 8.80 17.25
CA LYS A 35 -3.64 9.29 18.51
C LYS A 35 -3.13 10.67 18.94
N LEU A 36 -2.00 11.16 18.43
CA LEU A 36 -1.48 12.49 18.73
C LEU A 36 -2.31 13.62 18.15
N PHE A 37 -3.07 13.34 17.08
CA PHE A 37 -3.93 14.34 16.47
C PHE A 37 -5.09 14.76 17.38
N ASP A 38 -5.54 13.87 18.29
CA ASP A 38 -6.67 14.11 19.21
C ASP A 38 -7.95 14.56 18.48
N GLU A 39 -8.11 14.08 17.26
CA GLU A 39 -9.25 14.25 16.36
C GLU A 39 -9.33 13.06 15.38
N GLU A 40 -10.43 12.93 14.64
CA GLU A 40 -10.57 11.91 13.62
C GLU A 40 -9.62 12.19 12.44
N VAL A 41 -8.78 11.21 12.12
CA VAL A 41 -7.81 11.32 11.02
C VAL A 41 -8.40 10.71 9.76
N ILE A 42 -8.62 11.53 8.75
CA ILE A 42 -8.98 11.08 7.40
C ILE A 42 -7.69 10.84 6.62
N ASN A 43 -7.59 9.68 5.98
CA ASN A 43 -6.44 9.36 5.15
C ASN A 43 -6.56 10.03 3.77
N ASP A 44 -5.49 10.63 3.28
CA ASP A 44 -5.41 11.15 1.92
C ASP A 44 -5.27 9.99 0.92
N HIS A 45 -4.31 9.10 1.17
CA HIS A 45 -4.15 7.89 0.37
C HIS A 45 -3.52 6.73 1.14
N ILE A 46 -3.72 5.52 0.59
CA ILE A 46 -3.07 4.29 1.01
C ILE A 46 -2.30 3.76 -0.20
N ALA A 47 -1.04 3.36 0.00
CA ALA A 47 -0.19 2.86 -1.07
C ALA A 47 0.10 1.37 -0.94
N PHE A 48 0.16 0.69 -2.08
CA PHE A 48 0.47 -0.73 -2.21
C PHE A 48 1.55 -0.97 -3.26
N ARG A 49 2.29 -2.05 -3.08
CA ARG A 49 3.34 -2.52 -3.97
C ARG A 49 2.98 -3.91 -4.51
N THR A 50 3.33 -4.18 -5.76
CA THR A 50 3.20 -5.51 -6.37
C THR A 50 4.26 -5.73 -7.45
N PHE A 51 4.23 -6.88 -8.10
CA PHE A 51 5.02 -7.21 -9.29
C PHE A 51 4.12 -7.18 -10.54
N ASN A 52 4.71 -6.94 -11.72
CA ASN A 52 3.98 -6.98 -12.99
C ASN A 52 3.76 -8.42 -13.53
N LEU A 53 3.51 -9.37 -12.62
CA LEU A 53 3.16 -10.73 -12.98
C LEU A 53 1.67 -10.85 -13.34
N SER A 54 1.33 -11.77 -14.24
CA SER A 54 -0.05 -11.91 -14.74
C SER A 54 -1.11 -12.14 -13.66
N HIS A 55 -0.70 -12.67 -12.52
CA HIS A 55 -1.58 -13.04 -11.42
C HIS A 55 -1.62 -12.06 -10.26
N CYS A 56 -0.67 -11.12 -10.13
CA CYS A 56 -0.60 -10.18 -9.02
C CYS A 56 -0.23 -8.74 -9.42
N ASN A 57 -0.55 -8.32 -10.64
CA ASN A 57 -0.22 -6.98 -11.14
C ASN A 57 -1.25 -5.91 -10.71
N VAL A 58 -0.92 -4.65 -11.00
CA VAL A 58 -1.77 -3.48 -10.74
C VAL A 58 -3.16 -3.62 -11.38
N ALA A 59 -3.27 -4.25 -12.56
CA ALA A 59 -4.58 -4.45 -13.19
C ALA A 59 -5.49 -5.37 -12.37
N LYS A 60 -4.93 -6.40 -11.73
CA LYS A 60 -5.67 -7.29 -10.82
C LYS A 60 -6.09 -6.60 -9.54
N GLN A 61 -5.21 -5.77 -8.98
CA GLN A 61 -5.55 -4.95 -7.80
C GLN A 61 -6.66 -3.94 -8.13
N LYS A 62 -6.56 -3.25 -9.27
CA LYS A 62 -7.58 -2.32 -9.75
C LYS A 62 -8.94 -3.01 -9.90
N GLU A 63 -8.99 -4.18 -10.57
CA GLU A 63 -10.22 -4.97 -10.75
C GLU A 63 -10.92 -5.29 -9.42
N PHE A 64 -10.14 -5.58 -8.36
CA PHE A 64 -10.70 -5.81 -7.02
C PHE A 64 -11.31 -4.53 -6.42
N LEU A 65 -10.66 -3.38 -6.57
CA LEU A 65 -11.10 -2.13 -5.96
C LEU A 65 -12.30 -1.51 -6.71
N GLU A 66 -12.46 -1.78 -8.00
CA GLU A 66 -13.59 -1.30 -8.79
C GLU A 66 -14.95 -1.76 -8.24
N GLN A 67 -15.00 -2.93 -7.57
CA GLN A 67 -16.24 -3.40 -6.91
C GLN A 67 -16.71 -2.47 -5.78
N PHE A 68 -15.82 -1.67 -5.21
CA PHE A 68 -16.10 -0.69 -4.16
C PHE A 68 -16.34 0.72 -4.68
N GLY A 69 -16.44 0.89 -6.01
CA GLY A 69 -16.67 2.20 -6.63
C GLY A 69 -15.42 3.02 -6.90
N TYR A 70 -14.23 2.45 -6.73
CA TYR A 70 -12.99 3.09 -7.13
C TYR A 70 -12.88 3.19 -8.65
N LYS A 71 -12.40 4.32 -9.14
CA LYS A 71 -12.19 4.62 -10.57
C LYS A 71 -10.75 5.07 -10.80
N PHE A 72 -10.28 4.84 -12.01
CA PHE A 72 -8.98 5.31 -12.44
C PHE A 72 -8.88 6.83 -12.36
N GLY A 73 -7.88 7.34 -11.66
CA GLY A 73 -7.60 8.76 -11.51
C GLY A 73 -6.41 9.23 -12.36
N GLY A 74 -5.36 8.44 -12.49
CA GLY A 74 -4.18 8.76 -13.28
C GLY A 74 -3.12 7.67 -13.21
N ASP A 75 -2.12 7.80 -14.08
CA ASP A 75 -0.98 6.87 -14.17
C ASP A 75 0.35 7.63 -14.05
N TYR A 76 1.38 6.88 -13.64
CA TYR A 76 2.72 7.40 -13.39
C TYR A 76 3.75 6.38 -13.85
N PHE A 77 4.88 6.89 -14.31
CA PHE A 77 6.05 6.09 -14.61
C PHE A 77 7.28 6.66 -13.89
N PHE A 78 7.91 5.82 -13.06
CA PHE A 78 9.12 6.18 -12.31
C PHE A 78 10.32 5.48 -12.95
N GLU A 79 10.90 6.09 -13.96
CA GLU A 79 11.98 5.53 -14.77
C GLU A 79 13.16 5.02 -13.94
N GLN A 80 13.66 5.85 -13.02
CA GLN A 80 14.80 5.49 -12.15
C GLN A 80 14.52 4.29 -11.24
N LYS A 81 13.27 4.11 -10.83
CA LYS A 81 12.84 2.99 -9.96
C LYS A 81 12.27 1.83 -10.76
N ARG A 82 12.09 1.99 -12.07
CA ARG A 82 11.49 1.01 -12.97
C ARG A 82 10.13 0.53 -12.49
N LEU A 83 9.28 1.51 -12.11
CA LEU A 83 7.94 1.27 -11.60
C LEU A 83 6.89 1.89 -12.51
N LYS A 84 5.81 1.15 -12.74
CA LYS A 84 4.54 1.73 -13.17
C LYS A 84 3.62 1.84 -11.98
N ALA A 85 2.84 2.91 -11.94
CA ALA A 85 1.87 3.12 -10.88
C ALA A 85 0.60 3.78 -11.43
N ILE A 86 -0.49 3.56 -10.73
CA ILE A 86 -1.75 4.27 -10.93
C ILE A 86 -2.26 4.75 -9.58
N HIS A 87 -3.14 5.75 -9.60
CA HIS A 87 -4.01 5.99 -8.46
C HIS A 87 -5.48 5.82 -8.85
N LEU A 88 -6.24 5.40 -7.87
CA LEU A 88 -7.69 5.24 -7.96
C LEU A 88 -8.34 6.20 -6.98
N GLU A 89 -9.48 6.75 -7.38
CA GLU A 89 -10.31 7.63 -6.56
C GLU A 89 -11.69 7.02 -6.36
N ASN A 90 -12.26 7.19 -5.16
CA ASN A 90 -13.64 6.81 -4.90
C ASN A 90 -14.60 7.96 -5.24
N GLU A 91 -15.85 7.65 -5.59
CA GLU A 91 -16.90 8.66 -5.80
C GLU A 91 -17.19 9.47 -4.53
N ASP A 92 -17.05 8.85 -3.37
CA ASP A 92 -17.19 9.49 -2.07
C ASP A 92 -15.79 9.95 -1.58
N PRO A 93 -15.55 11.27 -1.46
CA PRO A 93 -14.26 11.83 -1.12
C PRO A 93 -13.82 11.56 0.33
N VAL A 94 -14.68 10.98 1.17
CA VAL A 94 -14.30 10.54 2.51
C VAL A 94 -13.36 9.33 2.47
N TYR A 95 -13.42 8.55 1.39
CA TYR A 95 -12.53 7.41 1.20
C TYR A 95 -11.17 7.85 0.63
N PRO A 96 -10.07 7.27 1.13
CA PRO A 96 -8.73 7.59 0.67
C PRO A 96 -8.55 7.21 -0.80
N LYS A 97 -7.70 7.94 -1.51
CA LYS A 97 -7.17 7.47 -2.79
C LYS A 97 -6.35 6.22 -2.57
N ILE A 98 -6.31 5.33 -3.55
CA ILE A 98 -5.47 4.15 -3.51
C ILE A 98 -4.38 4.27 -4.57
N PHE A 99 -3.11 4.26 -4.13
CA PHE A 99 -1.95 4.20 -5.01
C PHE A 99 -1.46 2.76 -5.15
N LEU A 100 -1.41 2.30 -6.38
CA LEU A 100 -0.96 0.96 -6.75
C LEU A 100 0.28 1.10 -7.62
N SER A 101 1.37 0.43 -7.24
CA SER A 101 2.58 0.39 -8.07
C SER A 101 3.04 -1.04 -8.33
N GLU A 102 3.68 -1.27 -9.47
CA GLU A 102 4.25 -2.56 -9.84
C GLU A 102 5.68 -2.41 -10.32
N LEU A 103 6.52 -3.35 -9.92
CA LEU A 103 7.89 -3.44 -10.38
C LEU A 103 7.92 -4.07 -11.77
N MET A 104 8.61 -3.41 -12.71
CA MET A 104 8.78 -3.86 -14.09
C MET A 104 9.90 -4.90 -14.15
N LEU A 105 9.58 -6.16 -13.96
CA LEU A 105 10.55 -7.25 -13.79
C LEU A 105 11.46 -7.43 -15.02
N GLU A 106 11.01 -7.07 -16.20
CA GLU A 106 11.80 -7.11 -17.45
C GLU A 106 13.01 -6.18 -17.44
N ASP A 107 13.04 -5.17 -16.56
CA ASP A 107 14.11 -4.20 -16.45
C ASP A 107 15.18 -4.60 -15.42
N PHE A 108 15.08 -5.78 -14.82
CA PHE A 108 15.95 -6.26 -13.75
C PHE A 108 16.72 -7.54 -14.16
N SER A 109 17.73 -7.90 -13.36
CA SER A 109 18.60 -9.04 -13.60
C SER A 109 17.84 -10.37 -13.62
N ASP A 110 18.44 -11.37 -14.28
CA ASP A 110 17.93 -12.76 -14.25
C ASP A 110 17.96 -13.33 -12.84
N GLU A 111 18.89 -12.90 -11.98
CA GLU A 111 19.00 -13.30 -10.57
C GLU A 111 17.78 -12.81 -9.78
N LEU A 112 17.43 -11.52 -9.88
CA LEU A 112 16.24 -10.97 -9.22
C LEU A 112 14.98 -11.68 -9.73
N ASN A 113 14.85 -11.82 -11.04
CA ASN A 113 13.71 -12.50 -11.66
C ASN A 113 13.60 -13.97 -11.23
N SER A 114 14.73 -14.65 -11.02
CA SER A 114 14.76 -16.05 -10.54
C SER A 114 14.19 -16.13 -9.12
N VAL A 115 14.56 -15.21 -8.22
CA VAL A 115 14.01 -15.17 -6.86
C VAL A 115 12.50 -14.95 -6.89
N ILE A 116 12.03 -13.97 -7.66
CA ILE A 116 10.59 -13.67 -7.75
C ILE A 116 9.82 -14.87 -8.33
N LYS A 117 10.36 -15.56 -9.32
CA LYS A 117 9.75 -16.78 -9.87
C LYS A 117 9.69 -17.92 -8.84
N GLN A 118 10.68 -18.03 -7.96
CA GLN A 118 10.70 -19.06 -6.92
C GLN A 118 9.62 -18.85 -5.86
N ILE A 119 9.37 -17.59 -5.47
CA ILE A 119 8.37 -17.26 -4.45
C ILE A 119 6.95 -17.12 -5.03
N SER A 120 6.81 -16.85 -6.32
CA SER A 120 5.51 -16.58 -6.94
C SER A 120 4.49 -17.73 -6.86
N PRO A 121 4.86 -19.02 -6.85
CA PRO A 121 3.91 -20.11 -6.62
C PRO A 121 3.24 -20.08 -5.25
N ASP A 122 3.87 -19.44 -4.27
CA ASP A 122 3.35 -19.31 -2.91
C ASP A 122 2.34 -18.17 -2.75
N PHE A 123 2.09 -17.41 -3.84
CA PHE A 123 1.10 -16.33 -3.82
C PHE A 123 -0.31 -16.95 -3.85
N ASP A 124 -1.04 -16.86 -2.74
CA ASP A 124 -2.45 -17.21 -2.70
C ASP A 124 -3.30 -16.09 -3.33
N ILE A 125 -3.76 -16.32 -4.55
CA ILE A 125 -4.49 -15.33 -5.35
C ILE A 125 -5.92 -15.74 -5.66
N GLU A 126 -6.36 -16.90 -5.21
CA GLU A 126 -7.75 -17.31 -5.34
C GLU A 126 -8.67 -16.30 -4.68
N ASN A 127 -8.26 -15.78 -3.52
CA ASN A 127 -8.90 -14.62 -2.90
C ASN A 127 -8.17 -13.34 -3.31
N LYS A 128 -8.80 -12.51 -4.17
CA LYS A 128 -8.23 -11.24 -4.64
C LYS A 128 -7.94 -10.23 -3.50
N GLU A 129 -8.60 -10.34 -2.35
CA GLU A 129 -8.27 -9.56 -1.15
C GLU A 129 -6.82 -9.80 -0.69
N ASN A 130 -6.27 -11.00 -0.96
CA ASN A 130 -4.89 -11.35 -0.63
C ASN A 130 -3.83 -10.56 -1.42
N LEU A 131 -4.20 -9.89 -2.53
CA LEU A 131 -3.34 -8.91 -3.19
C LEU A 131 -3.07 -7.65 -2.33
N PHE A 132 -3.78 -7.50 -1.21
CA PHE A 132 -3.68 -6.37 -0.28
C PHE A 132 -3.39 -6.79 1.15
N LEU A 133 -3.85 -7.97 1.55
CA LEU A 133 -3.84 -8.46 2.93
C LEU A 133 -3.14 -9.81 3.08
N GLY A 134 -2.69 -10.43 1.97
CA GLY A 134 -2.09 -11.76 1.98
C GLY A 134 -0.77 -11.84 2.75
N GLY A 135 -0.11 -10.71 2.92
CA GLY A 135 1.21 -10.69 3.55
C GLY A 135 2.21 -11.53 2.76
N ARG A 136 2.99 -12.32 3.48
CA ARG A 136 4.06 -13.16 2.94
C ARG A 136 3.84 -14.62 3.37
N SER A 137 3.78 -15.53 2.40
CA SER A 137 3.65 -16.99 2.62
C SER A 137 4.97 -17.77 2.47
N TRP A 138 6.01 -17.13 1.93
CA TRP A 138 7.36 -17.71 1.77
C TRP A 138 8.29 -17.37 2.95
N ASN A 139 9.34 -18.17 3.11
CA ASN A 139 10.39 -17.89 4.07
C ASN A 139 11.37 -16.86 3.51
N ILE A 140 11.89 -15.99 4.39
CA ILE A 140 12.93 -15.03 4.02
C ILE A 140 14.31 -15.57 4.37
N ASP A 141 15.25 -15.25 3.49
CA ASP A 141 16.68 -15.48 3.67
C ASP A 141 17.41 -14.13 3.57
N TYR A 142 18.35 -13.90 4.47
CA TYR A 142 19.07 -12.63 4.55
C TYR A 142 19.99 -12.38 3.34
N GLU A 143 20.60 -13.44 2.78
CA GLU A 143 21.47 -13.29 1.61
C GLU A 143 20.66 -12.94 0.37
N ILE A 144 19.47 -13.54 0.22
CA ILE A 144 18.54 -13.21 -0.86
C ILE A 144 18.04 -11.77 -0.69
N TYR A 145 17.62 -11.40 0.52
CA TYR A 145 17.21 -10.02 0.82
C TYR A 145 18.32 -9.02 0.43
N SER A 146 19.55 -9.27 0.84
CA SER A 146 20.67 -8.36 0.59
C SER A 146 20.94 -8.19 -0.90
N LYS A 147 20.91 -9.25 -1.69
CA LYS A 147 21.06 -9.19 -3.14
C LYS A 147 19.92 -8.41 -3.81
N LEU A 148 18.69 -8.64 -3.39
CA LEU A 148 17.56 -7.86 -3.88
C LEU A 148 17.69 -6.38 -3.54
N ALA A 149 18.15 -6.04 -2.32
CA ALA A 149 18.30 -4.67 -1.87
C ALA A 149 19.40 -3.90 -2.61
N GLU A 150 20.46 -4.58 -3.08
CA GLU A 150 21.51 -3.97 -3.92
C GLU A 150 20.95 -3.52 -5.27
N GLU A 151 19.98 -4.23 -5.82
CA GLU A 151 19.42 -3.95 -7.15
C GLU A 151 18.11 -3.15 -7.07
N SER A 152 17.25 -3.46 -6.10
CA SER A 152 15.93 -2.84 -5.94
C SER A 152 15.46 -2.84 -4.48
N GLU A 153 15.42 -1.66 -3.86
CA GLU A 153 14.76 -1.48 -2.55
C GLU A 153 13.31 -1.94 -2.61
N TYR A 154 12.64 -1.69 -3.72
CA TYR A 154 11.25 -2.06 -3.91
C TYR A 154 11.05 -3.58 -3.89
N ALA A 155 11.91 -4.33 -4.60
CA ALA A 155 11.86 -5.80 -4.62
C ALA A 155 12.19 -6.39 -3.24
N SER A 156 13.23 -5.88 -2.57
CA SER A 156 13.61 -6.33 -1.23
C SER A 156 12.51 -6.06 -0.19
N TRP A 157 11.82 -4.93 -0.29
CA TRP A 157 10.68 -4.62 0.57
C TRP A 157 9.54 -5.64 0.38
N LEU A 158 9.13 -5.90 -0.87
CA LEU A 158 8.11 -6.90 -1.18
C LEU A 158 8.52 -8.32 -0.74
N TYR A 159 9.80 -8.66 -0.91
CA TYR A 159 10.32 -9.96 -0.46
C TYR A 159 10.16 -10.15 1.05
N VAL A 160 10.34 -9.09 1.84
CA VAL A 160 10.23 -9.14 3.31
C VAL A 160 8.78 -9.07 3.78
N TRP A 161 7.99 -8.16 3.22
CA TRP A 161 6.66 -7.84 3.73
C TRP A 161 5.51 -8.53 2.98
N GLY A 162 5.72 -8.83 1.70
CA GLY A 162 4.68 -9.40 0.85
C GLY A 162 3.57 -8.39 0.50
N PHE A 163 2.38 -8.90 0.32
CA PHE A 163 1.20 -8.12 -0.07
C PHE A 163 0.52 -7.51 1.14
N CYS A 164 0.89 -6.29 1.47
CA CYS A 164 0.32 -5.53 2.58
C CYS A 164 0.39 -4.02 2.27
N PRO A 165 -0.31 -3.16 3.04
CA PRO A 165 -0.17 -1.71 2.89
C PRO A 165 1.29 -1.27 3.09
N ASN A 166 1.79 -0.46 2.15
CA ASN A 166 3.12 0.14 2.27
C ASN A 166 3.10 1.33 3.23
N HIS A 167 2.13 2.23 3.07
CA HIS A 167 1.91 3.35 3.98
C HIS A 167 0.49 3.90 3.89
N PHE A 168 0.11 4.58 4.97
CA PHE A 168 -1.05 5.44 5.07
C PHE A 168 -0.59 6.88 5.20
N THR A 169 -1.33 7.81 4.63
CA THR A 169 -1.06 9.24 4.74
C THR A 169 -2.24 9.98 5.35
N VAL A 170 -1.95 11.04 6.08
CA VAL A 170 -2.96 11.90 6.70
C VAL A 170 -3.34 13.02 5.75
N SER A 171 -4.63 13.26 5.60
CA SER A 171 -5.13 14.41 4.84
C SER A 171 -5.17 15.64 5.72
N ILE A 172 -4.20 16.54 5.56
CA ILE A 172 -4.12 17.79 6.35
C ILE A 172 -5.34 18.68 6.10
N ASN A 173 -5.87 18.67 4.89
CA ASN A 173 -7.05 19.48 4.52
C ASN A 173 -8.32 19.11 5.30
N HIS A 174 -8.35 17.97 5.98
CA HIS A 174 -9.48 17.50 6.78
C HIS A 174 -9.22 17.58 8.29
N LEU A 175 -8.04 18.07 8.70
CA LEU A 175 -7.76 18.30 10.11
C LEU A 175 -8.38 19.62 10.55
N GLU A 176 -8.92 19.63 11.77
CA GLU A 176 -9.49 20.85 12.38
C GLU A 176 -8.43 21.68 13.11
N ARG A 177 -7.41 21.02 13.66
CA ARG A 177 -6.38 21.62 14.53
C ARG A 177 -5.12 22.06 13.81
N TYR A 178 -4.89 21.56 12.59
CA TYR A 178 -3.68 21.82 11.81
C TYR A 178 -4.06 22.22 10.40
N SER A 179 -3.45 23.28 9.87
CA SER A 179 -3.69 23.78 8.52
C SER A 179 -2.49 23.60 7.59
N GLU A 180 -1.30 23.42 8.16
CA GLU A 180 -0.04 23.34 7.44
C GLU A 180 0.75 22.09 7.82
N VAL A 181 1.53 21.57 6.84
CA VAL A 181 2.39 20.38 7.03
C VAL A 181 3.42 20.62 8.15
N GLU A 182 3.94 21.84 8.24
CA GLU A 182 4.93 22.25 9.23
C GLU A 182 4.43 22.11 10.66
N GLU A 183 3.17 22.45 10.91
CA GLU A 183 2.52 22.34 12.23
C GLU A 183 2.42 20.86 12.65
N VAL A 184 2.03 19.98 11.72
CA VAL A 184 1.99 18.53 11.96
C VAL A 184 3.39 17.99 12.21
N ASN A 185 4.38 18.42 11.42
CA ASN A 185 5.77 18.02 11.60
C ASN A 185 6.32 18.42 12.97
N GLU A 186 6.02 19.63 13.44
CA GLU A 186 6.41 20.08 14.78
C GLU A 186 5.73 19.28 15.88
N MET A 187 4.44 19.01 15.75
CA MET A 187 3.71 18.17 16.70
C MET A 187 4.34 16.78 16.81
N ILE A 188 4.68 16.16 15.70
CA ILE A 188 5.30 14.83 15.67
C ILE A 188 6.70 14.86 16.31
N LYS A 189 7.54 15.86 15.98
CA LYS A 189 8.87 16.05 16.58
C LYS A 189 8.80 16.30 18.09
N ASN A 190 7.86 17.13 18.54
CA ASN A 190 7.66 17.44 19.97
C ASN A 190 7.23 16.22 20.78
N ASN A 191 6.68 15.19 20.12
CA ASN A 191 6.35 13.90 20.73
C ASN A 191 7.47 12.84 20.57
N GLY A 192 8.69 13.27 20.20
CA GLY A 192 9.89 12.42 20.20
C GLY A 192 10.12 11.60 18.95
N TYR A 193 9.42 11.89 17.85
CA TYR A 193 9.64 11.21 16.57
C TYR A 193 10.65 11.97 15.71
N ILE A 194 11.43 11.21 14.95
CA ILE A 194 12.38 11.74 13.97
C ILE A 194 11.72 11.63 12.59
N LEU A 195 11.67 12.75 11.87
CA LEU A 195 11.17 12.78 10.50
C LEU A 195 12.27 12.44 9.51
N ASN A 196 11.89 11.78 8.42
CA ASN A 196 12.80 11.61 7.28
C ASN A 196 13.09 12.98 6.65
N SER A 197 14.35 13.20 6.30
CA SER A 197 14.82 14.41 5.60
C SER A 197 14.70 14.24 4.09
#